data_a61097629aef698c43ba901ebc731b5a
#
_entry.id   a61097629aef698c43ba901ebc731b5a
#
_cell.length_a   1.000
_cell.length_b   1.000
_cell.length_c   1.000
_cell.angle_alpha   90.00
_cell.angle_beta   90.00
_cell.angle_gamma   90.00
#
_symmetry.space_group_name_H-M   'P 1'
#
loop_
_entity.id
_entity.type
_entity.pdbx_description
1 polymer ?
#
loop_
_entity_poly.entity_id
_entity_poly.type
_entity_poly.pdbx_seq_one_letter_code
_entity_poly.pdbx_strand_id
1 'polypeptide(L)'
;MSDHKPRQNRPRTQSQQGGQGKQGHQGGQGKQPYKPHRKPDKDPVRFLAFEALRAVDERDAYANLVLPPLLKKAREKYEGFDGRDAALATELVYGTLRRQGSYDAIIAACIDRPLREVDPPVLDVLALGAHQLLGTRIPTHAAVSASVDLARLVLGEGRAKFVNAVLRKISKQDLDAWVEQVAPPYDEDAEQHLAVVHSHPRWIVSALWDSLGGGRAGIEDLLEADNERPEVTLVARPGRSTTDELLDVLGEESGLPGRWSPYAVRMAEGGEPGALEAVRDGRAGVQDEGSQLVAAALANAPVEGRDERWLDGCAGPGGKAALLAALASQRGAVLLASEKQPHRARLVEQALAGNPGPYQVIAADGTRPPWLPGTFDRVLMDVPCSGLGALRRRPEARWRRRPEDLEGFAPLQRGLLREALKAVRIGGVVGYATCSPHLAETRTVVDDVIKGKGAGNQSFEVEWVDARPLMPGVSALGEGPDVQLWPHVHGTDAMYLAVLRRTA
;
A
#
# COMPACT_ATOMS: atom_id res chain seq x y z
N MET A 1 19.16 -14.67 23.86
CA MET A 1 18.21 -15.30 22.92
C MET A 1 16.80 -14.92 23.36
N SER A 2 16.31 -13.79 22.94
CA SER A 2 14.93 -13.35 23.22
C SER A 2 14.17 -13.33 21.90
N ASP A 3 13.23 -14.27 21.77
CA ASP A 3 12.28 -14.36 20.66
C ASP A 3 11.43 -13.08 20.61
N HIS A 4 11.86 -12.09 19.85
CA HIS A 4 11.05 -10.93 19.46
C HIS A 4 10.11 -11.36 18.32
N LYS A 5 9.03 -12.09 18.67
CA LYS A 5 7.93 -12.28 17.71
C LYS A 5 7.07 -11.02 17.72
N PRO A 6 6.85 -10.39 16.55
CA PRO A 6 5.90 -9.27 16.42
C PRO A 6 4.49 -9.69 16.84
N ARG A 7 3.61 -8.72 17.09
CA ARG A 7 2.19 -8.93 17.41
C ARG A 7 1.58 -9.95 16.44
N GLN A 8 1.40 -11.21 16.88
CA GLN A 8 0.81 -12.24 16.04
C GLN A 8 -0.71 -12.03 15.99
N ASN A 9 -1.22 -11.68 14.81
CA ASN A 9 -2.63 -11.89 14.49
C ASN A 9 -2.93 -13.39 14.50
N ARG A 10 -3.91 -13.80 15.30
CA ARG A 10 -4.33 -15.21 15.39
C ARG A 10 -4.91 -15.67 14.04
N PRO A 11 -4.72 -16.96 13.64
CA PRO A 11 -5.21 -17.47 12.37
C PRO A 11 -6.74 -17.41 12.29
N ARG A 12 -7.26 -16.92 11.18
CA ARG A 12 -8.66 -17.04 10.76
C ARG A 12 -8.96 -18.50 10.41
N THR A 13 -9.82 -19.14 11.18
CA THR A 13 -10.54 -20.34 10.72
C THR A 13 -11.57 -19.93 9.68
N GLN A 14 -11.39 -20.41 8.44
CA GLN A 14 -12.40 -20.35 7.40
C GLN A 14 -13.60 -21.22 7.83
N SER A 15 -14.76 -20.60 7.98
CA SER A 15 -16.02 -21.32 8.17
C SER A 15 -16.48 -21.89 6.82
N GLN A 16 -16.30 -23.21 6.65
CA GLN A 16 -17.08 -23.98 5.67
C GLN A 16 -18.48 -24.20 6.25
N GLN A 17 -19.51 -23.81 5.50
CA GLN A 17 -20.89 -24.16 5.77
C GLN A 17 -21.14 -25.61 5.36
N GLY A 18 -21.73 -26.38 6.28
CA GLY A 18 -22.33 -27.67 5.96
C GLY A 18 -22.60 -28.55 7.17
N GLY A 19 -23.89 -28.72 7.56
CA GLY A 19 -24.37 -29.90 8.25
C GLY A 19 -24.74 -29.79 9.72
N GLN A 20 -26.01 -29.97 9.98
CA GLN A 20 -26.74 -30.03 11.26
C GLN A 20 -26.18 -31.05 12.27
N GLY A 21 -26.14 -30.67 13.55
CA GLY A 21 -25.97 -31.63 14.67
C GLY A 21 -25.93 -30.93 16.02
N LYS A 22 -26.85 -31.31 16.90
CA LYS A 22 -27.24 -30.72 18.18
C LYS A 22 -26.20 -30.81 19.30
N GLN A 23 -26.23 -29.78 20.18
CA GLN A 23 -25.99 -29.72 21.64
C GLN A 23 -24.57 -29.88 22.18
N GLY A 24 -24.16 -28.83 22.92
CA GLY A 24 -23.08 -28.87 23.91
C GLY A 24 -22.57 -27.47 24.27
N HIS A 25 -23.10 -26.89 25.35
CA HIS A 25 -22.62 -25.65 25.97
C HIS A 25 -21.13 -25.70 26.29
N GLN A 26 -20.36 -24.68 25.87
CA GLN A 26 -19.41 -23.99 26.74
C GLN A 26 -18.99 -22.67 26.07
N GLY A 27 -19.18 -21.56 26.80
CA GLY A 27 -19.08 -20.19 26.35
C GLY A 27 -17.64 -19.77 26.00
N GLY A 28 -17.43 -19.48 24.71
CA GLY A 28 -16.36 -18.60 24.26
C GLY A 28 -16.84 -17.17 24.40
N GLN A 29 -16.30 -16.42 25.37
CA GLN A 29 -16.55 -14.98 25.49
C GLN A 29 -15.97 -14.30 24.25
N GLY A 30 -16.82 -13.95 23.30
CA GLY A 30 -16.50 -13.03 22.23
C GLY A 30 -16.07 -11.70 22.85
N LYS A 31 -14.85 -11.25 22.53
CA LYS A 31 -14.34 -9.95 22.97
C LYS A 31 -15.32 -8.88 22.49
N GLN A 32 -16.01 -8.23 23.43
CA GLN A 32 -16.88 -7.11 23.12
C GLN A 32 -16.05 -5.98 22.50
N PRO A 33 -16.56 -5.26 21.48
CA PRO A 33 -15.89 -4.11 20.93
C PRO A 33 -15.67 -3.07 22.04
N TYR A 34 -14.44 -2.52 22.06
CA TYR A 34 -14.03 -1.52 23.01
C TYR A 34 -15.01 -0.32 23.03
N LYS A 35 -15.52 0.04 24.23
CA LYS A 35 -16.33 1.25 24.43
C LYS A 35 -15.55 2.23 25.32
N PRO A 36 -15.30 3.47 24.85
CA PRO A 36 -14.58 4.46 25.67
C PRO A 36 -15.38 4.82 26.93
N HIS A 37 -14.65 5.00 28.05
CA HIS A 37 -15.23 5.27 29.38
C HIS A 37 -15.82 6.68 29.54
N ARG A 38 -15.46 7.66 28.69
CA ARG A 38 -15.93 9.05 28.66
C ARG A 38 -15.96 9.63 27.26
N LYS A 39 -16.72 10.71 27.04
CA LYS A 39 -16.72 11.48 25.77
C LYS A 39 -15.46 12.35 25.68
N PRO A 40 -14.82 12.45 24.50
CA PRO A 40 -13.58 13.19 24.29
C PRO A 40 -13.84 14.67 24.04
N ASP A 41 -14.12 15.44 25.11
CA ASP A 41 -14.38 16.88 24.95
C ASP A 41 -13.10 17.74 25.02
N LYS A 42 -11.93 17.14 25.35
CA LYS A 42 -10.69 17.90 25.59
C LYS A 42 -9.57 17.76 24.55
N ASP A 43 -9.48 16.64 23.82
CA ASP A 43 -8.45 16.43 22.80
C ASP A 43 -8.99 15.51 21.69
N PRO A 44 -9.74 16.05 20.73
CA PRO A 44 -10.33 15.27 19.65
C PRO A 44 -9.25 14.67 18.72
N VAL A 45 -8.10 15.32 18.57
CA VAL A 45 -7.03 14.92 17.66
C VAL A 45 -6.42 13.58 18.10
N ARG A 46 -5.99 13.49 19.37
CA ARG A 46 -5.38 12.26 19.91
C ARG A 46 -6.38 11.13 20.08
N PHE A 47 -7.62 11.48 20.43
CA PHE A 47 -8.69 10.49 20.50
C PHE A 47 -8.99 9.89 19.11
N LEU A 48 -9.07 10.70 18.07
CA LEU A 48 -9.27 10.26 16.70
C LEU A 48 -8.09 9.39 16.21
N ALA A 49 -6.86 9.80 16.52
CA ALA A 49 -5.67 8.99 16.20
C ALA A 49 -5.73 7.62 16.89
N PHE A 50 -6.11 7.57 18.16
CA PHE A 50 -6.31 6.31 18.88
C PHE A 50 -7.43 5.45 18.25
N GLU A 51 -8.58 6.04 17.89
CA GLU A 51 -9.66 5.30 17.22
C GLU A 51 -9.20 4.71 15.88
N ALA A 52 -8.39 5.45 15.12
CA ALA A 52 -7.82 4.96 13.85
C ALA A 52 -6.86 3.78 14.08
N LEU A 53 -5.93 3.88 15.04
CA LEU A 53 -5.02 2.80 15.39
C LEU A 53 -5.78 1.55 15.87
N ARG A 54 -6.80 1.73 16.72
CA ARG A 54 -7.68 0.61 17.16
C ARG A 54 -8.40 -0.05 15.98
N ALA A 55 -8.89 0.73 15.02
CA ALA A 55 -9.52 0.16 13.83
C ALA A 55 -8.54 -0.63 12.96
N VAL A 56 -7.30 -0.17 12.87
CA VAL A 56 -6.22 -0.86 12.16
C VAL A 56 -5.89 -2.18 12.84
N ASP A 57 -5.76 -2.19 14.17
CA ASP A 57 -5.37 -3.39 14.94
C ASP A 57 -6.52 -4.42 15.10
N GLU A 58 -7.74 -3.96 15.42
CA GLU A 58 -8.88 -4.86 15.70
C GLU A 58 -9.59 -5.40 14.47
N ARG A 59 -9.68 -4.60 13.40
CA ARG A 59 -10.52 -4.87 12.24
C ARG A 59 -9.74 -5.14 10.97
N ASP A 60 -8.41 -5.22 11.04
CA ASP A 60 -7.53 -5.32 9.87
C ASP A 60 -7.80 -4.19 8.84
N ALA A 61 -8.31 -3.04 9.31
CA ALA A 61 -8.65 -1.93 8.44
C ALA A 61 -7.38 -1.21 7.96
N TYR A 62 -7.41 -0.66 6.77
CA TYR A 62 -6.30 0.15 6.26
C TYR A 62 -6.45 1.60 6.73
N ALA A 63 -5.37 2.20 7.23
CA ALA A 63 -5.37 3.57 7.75
C ALA A 63 -5.88 4.59 6.73
N ASN A 64 -5.51 4.44 5.46
CA ASN A 64 -5.96 5.30 4.36
C ASN A 64 -7.47 5.21 4.06
N LEU A 65 -8.15 4.18 4.52
CA LEU A 65 -9.60 4.02 4.39
C LEU A 65 -10.35 4.45 5.68
N VAL A 66 -9.68 4.34 6.83
CA VAL A 66 -10.28 4.67 8.14
C VAL A 66 -10.17 6.15 8.46
N LEU A 67 -9.01 6.75 8.23
CA LEU A 67 -8.70 8.11 8.68
C LEU A 67 -9.55 9.19 7.99
N PRO A 68 -9.74 9.21 6.65
CA PRO A 68 -10.49 10.28 6.00
C PRO A 68 -11.94 10.43 6.51
N PRO A 69 -12.76 9.36 6.63
CA PRO A 69 -14.09 9.50 7.20
C PRO A 69 -14.09 9.90 8.68
N LEU A 70 -13.07 9.55 9.47
CA LEU A 70 -12.94 10.01 10.85
C LEU A 70 -12.64 11.50 10.90
N LEU A 71 -11.74 12.01 10.06
CA LEU A 71 -11.43 13.44 9.95
C LEU A 71 -12.66 14.25 9.50
N LYS A 72 -13.39 13.77 8.50
CA LYS A 72 -14.64 14.41 8.06
C LYS A 72 -15.64 14.53 9.21
N LYS A 73 -15.87 13.42 9.91
CA LYS A 73 -16.78 13.39 11.07
C LYS A 73 -16.30 14.27 12.22
N ALA A 74 -14.99 14.42 12.42
CA ALA A 74 -14.43 15.30 13.43
C ALA A 74 -14.70 16.78 13.12
N ARG A 75 -14.54 17.21 11.86
CA ARG A 75 -14.87 18.56 11.40
C ARG A 75 -16.35 18.92 11.61
N GLU A 76 -17.25 17.93 11.42
CA GLU A 76 -18.69 18.12 11.63
C GLU A 76 -19.07 18.17 13.13
N LYS A 77 -18.31 17.50 13.99
CA LYS A 77 -18.67 17.27 15.40
C LYS A 77 -18.02 18.24 16.38
N TYR A 78 -16.77 18.63 16.11
CA TYR A 78 -15.99 19.45 17.04
C TYR A 78 -15.81 20.86 16.47
N GLU A 79 -16.36 21.84 17.19
CA GLU A 79 -16.18 23.25 16.86
C GLU A 79 -14.68 23.62 16.95
N GLY A 80 -14.15 24.29 15.92
CA GLY A 80 -12.75 24.68 15.84
C GLY A 80 -11.79 23.60 15.35
N PHE A 81 -12.24 22.38 14.99
CA PHE A 81 -11.38 21.36 14.37
C PHE A 81 -11.02 21.79 12.95
N ASP A 82 -9.78 22.20 12.75
CA ASP A 82 -9.30 22.80 11.51
C ASP A 82 -8.34 21.88 10.70
N GLY A 83 -7.69 22.48 9.68
CA GLY A 83 -6.71 21.78 8.84
C GLY A 83 -5.44 21.37 9.60
N ARG A 84 -5.04 22.12 10.64
CA ARG A 84 -3.86 21.80 11.46
C ARG A 84 -4.14 20.61 12.36
N ASP A 85 -5.34 20.53 12.92
CA ASP A 85 -5.80 19.38 13.70
C ASP A 85 -5.84 18.10 12.85
N ALA A 86 -6.37 18.23 11.62
CA ALA A 86 -6.40 17.12 10.67
C ALA A 86 -4.99 16.67 10.26
N ALA A 87 -4.07 17.62 10.06
CA ALA A 87 -2.67 17.32 9.75
C ALA A 87 -1.97 16.63 10.92
N LEU A 88 -2.18 17.13 12.16
CA LEU A 88 -1.63 16.50 13.37
C LEU A 88 -2.20 15.09 13.57
N ALA A 89 -3.51 14.89 13.42
CA ALA A 89 -4.12 13.58 13.52
C ALA A 89 -3.52 12.60 12.49
N THR A 90 -3.32 13.07 11.26
CA THR A 90 -2.72 12.29 10.18
C THR A 90 -1.27 11.90 10.52
N GLU A 91 -0.48 12.84 11.00
CA GLU A 91 0.91 12.58 11.44
C GLU A 91 0.94 11.58 12.59
N LEU A 92 0.10 11.75 13.60
CA LEU A 92 0.04 10.85 14.75
C LEU A 92 -0.32 9.41 14.34
N VAL A 93 -1.25 9.22 13.41
CA VAL A 93 -1.63 7.89 12.91
C VAL A 93 -0.52 7.27 12.09
N TYR A 94 -0.13 7.94 11.00
CA TYR A 94 0.83 7.35 10.06
C TYR A 94 2.24 7.27 10.62
N GLY A 95 2.69 8.27 11.38
CA GLY A 95 3.99 8.26 12.02
C GLY A 95 4.11 7.14 13.06
N THR A 96 3.06 6.91 13.86
CA THR A 96 3.01 5.77 14.79
C THR A 96 3.10 4.44 14.04
N LEU A 97 2.33 4.27 12.96
CA LEU A 97 2.33 3.02 12.17
C LEU A 97 3.67 2.78 11.45
N ARG A 98 4.32 3.82 10.92
CA ARG A 98 5.64 3.70 10.24
C ARG A 98 6.73 3.22 11.18
N ARG A 99 6.72 3.69 12.41
CA ARG A 99 7.74 3.40 13.42
C ARG A 99 7.30 2.36 14.46
N GLN A 100 6.20 1.66 14.21
CA GLN A 100 5.60 0.70 15.17
C GLN A 100 6.61 -0.31 15.68
N GLY A 101 7.44 -0.91 14.82
CA GLY A 101 8.44 -1.91 15.23
C GLY A 101 9.53 -1.37 16.13
N SER A 102 10.05 -0.17 15.80
CA SER A 102 11.02 0.52 16.67
C SER A 102 10.40 0.89 18.02
N TYR A 103 9.17 1.42 18.00
CA TYR A 103 8.47 1.75 19.26
C TYR A 103 8.12 0.52 20.09
N ASP A 104 7.73 -0.59 19.47
CA ASP A 104 7.49 -1.85 20.15
C ASP A 104 8.78 -2.36 20.86
N ALA A 105 9.94 -2.26 20.18
CA ALA A 105 11.24 -2.62 20.80
C ALA A 105 11.60 -1.70 21.97
N ILE A 106 11.41 -0.39 21.83
CA ILE A 106 11.66 0.60 22.90
C ILE A 106 10.71 0.39 24.09
N ILE A 107 9.41 0.19 23.82
CA ILE A 107 8.42 -0.08 24.87
C ILE A 107 8.78 -1.38 25.62
N ALA A 108 9.19 -2.43 24.90
CA ALA A 108 9.62 -3.69 25.49
C ALA A 108 10.80 -3.51 26.45
N ALA A 109 11.78 -2.66 26.11
CA ALA A 109 12.91 -2.32 26.98
C ALA A 109 12.50 -1.50 28.23
N CYS A 110 11.32 -0.85 28.19
CA CYS A 110 10.81 -0.03 29.29
C CYS A 110 9.87 -0.77 30.26
N ILE A 111 9.49 -2.01 29.98
CA ILE A 111 8.53 -2.79 30.78
C ILE A 111 9.13 -4.11 31.23
N ASP A 112 8.58 -4.69 32.32
CA ASP A 112 9.12 -5.91 32.94
C ASP A 112 8.38 -7.18 32.49
N ARG A 113 7.55 -7.10 31.43
CA ARG A 113 6.78 -8.22 30.89
C ARG A 113 6.76 -8.20 29.37
N PRO A 114 6.56 -9.34 28.70
CA PRO A 114 6.46 -9.40 27.25
C PRO A 114 5.32 -8.52 26.70
N LEU A 115 5.52 -7.86 25.55
CA LEU A 115 4.50 -7.02 24.90
C LEU A 115 3.18 -7.76 24.65
N ARG A 116 3.23 -9.06 24.34
CA ARG A 116 2.03 -9.90 24.13
C ARG A 116 1.11 -10.02 25.36
N GLU A 117 1.61 -9.70 26.54
CA GLU A 117 0.85 -9.70 27.80
C GLU A 117 0.27 -8.34 28.15
N VAL A 118 0.62 -7.31 27.40
CA VAL A 118 0.04 -5.97 27.54
C VAL A 118 -1.25 -5.88 26.69
N ASP A 119 -2.31 -5.32 27.27
CA ASP A 119 -3.56 -5.10 26.54
C ASP A 119 -3.32 -4.27 25.27
N PRO A 120 -3.80 -4.70 24.09
CA PRO A 120 -3.58 -3.98 22.82
C PRO A 120 -3.94 -2.50 22.87
N PRO A 121 -5.07 -2.04 23.47
CA PRO A 121 -5.35 -0.60 23.60
C PRO A 121 -4.33 0.18 24.41
N VAL A 122 -3.65 -0.47 25.37
CA VAL A 122 -2.56 0.16 26.14
C VAL A 122 -1.33 0.33 25.27
N LEU A 123 -1.02 -0.68 24.44
CA LEU A 123 0.09 -0.61 23.48
C LEU A 123 -0.14 0.50 22.44
N ASP A 124 -1.36 0.68 21.96
CA ASP A 124 -1.67 1.76 21.02
C ASP A 124 -1.46 3.15 21.62
N VAL A 125 -1.87 3.34 22.88
CA VAL A 125 -1.62 4.61 23.58
C VAL A 125 -0.12 4.81 23.83
N LEU A 126 0.62 3.75 24.18
CA LEU A 126 2.07 3.81 24.38
C LEU A 126 2.80 4.12 23.07
N ALA A 127 2.45 3.46 21.97
CA ALA A 127 3.04 3.71 20.66
C ALA A 127 2.75 5.14 20.18
N LEU A 128 1.51 5.61 20.35
CA LEU A 128 1.13 7.00 20.05
C LEU A 128 1.90 8.01 20.91
N GLY A 129 2.11 7.69 22.20
CA GLY A 129 2.90 8.50 23.11
C GLY A 129 4.40 8.49 22.75
N ALA A 130 4.94 7.32 22.40
CA ALA A 130 6.31 7.17 21.94
C ALA A 130 6.56 7.97 20.64
N HIS A 131 5.61 7.92 19.69
CA HIS A 131 5.71 8.73 18.47
C HIS A 131 5.74 10.24 18.77
N GLN A 132 4.89 10.72 19.67
CA GLN A 132 4.91 12.13 20.07
C GLN A 132 6.22 12.55 20.72
N LEU A 133 6.85 11.66 21.49
CA LEU A 133 8.12 11.92 22.21
C LEU A 133 9.34 11.86 21.27
N LEU A 134 9.36 10.90 20.37
CA LEU A 134 10.56 10.52 19.60
C LEU A 134 10.47 10.91 18.11
N GLY A 135 9.27 11.05 17.57
CA GLY A 135 9.05 11.30 16.14
C GLY A 135 8.47 12.67 15.81
N THR A 136 8.18 13.51 16.81
CA THR A 136 7.59 14.84 16.58
C THR A 136 8.34 15.93 17.35
N ARG A 137 8.02 17.20 17.04
CA ARG A 137 8.54 18.36 17.76
C ARG A 137 7.67 18.78 18.95
N ILE A 138 6.75 17.93 19.38
CA ILE A 138 5.88 18.22 20.54
C ILE A 138 6.75 18.22 21.81
N PRO A 139 6.69 19.29 22.66
CA PRO A 139 7.48 19.32 23.89
C PRO A 139 7.19 18.09 24.77
N THR A 140 8.25 17.51 25.33
CA THR A 140 8.21 16.25 26.11
C THR A 140 7.13 16.23 27.17
N HIS A 141 7.00 17.33 27.96
CA HIS A 141 5.98 17.40 29.01
C HIS A 141 4.56 17.40 28.46
N ALA A 142 4.34 18.05 27.30
CA ALA A 142 3.04 18.09 26.64
C ALA A 142 2.68 16.72 26.04
N ALA A 143 3.64 16.04 25.40
CA ALA A 143 3.46 14.70 24.85
C ALA A 143 3.07 13.68 25.94
N VAL A 144 3.79 13.68 27.09
CA VAL A 144 3.48 12.80 28.23
C VAL A 144 2.11 13.13 28.81
N SER A 145 1.82 14.41 29.10
CA SER A 145 0.56 14.81 29.73
C SER A 145 -0.64 14.43 28.84
N ALA A 146 -0.60 14.79 27.56
CA ALA A 146 -1.70 14.52 26.63
C ALA A 146 -1.92 13.00 26.42
N SER A 147 -0.84 12.20 26.35
CA SER A 147 -0.96 10.75 26.24
C SER A 147 -1.52 10.10 27.49
N VAL A 148 -1.19 10.62 28.70
CA VAL A 148 -1.73 10.14 29.97
C VAL A 148 -3.20 10.53 30.10
N ASP A 149 -3.59 11.72 29.67
CA ASP A 149 -4.99 12.17 29.65
C ASP A 149 -5.83 11.33 28.69
N LEU A 150 -5.29 11.02 27.50
CA LEU A 150 -5.90 10.06 26.58
C LEU A 150 -6.05 8.68 27.25
N ALA A 151 -4.98 8.15 27.87
CA ALA A 151 -5.03 6.86 28.59
C ALA A 151 -6.10 6.85 29.69
N ARG A 152 -6.21 7.94 30.46
CA ARG A 152 -7.23 8.11 31.52
C ARG A 152 -8.63 8.08 30.94
N LEU A 153 -8.82 8.76 29.79
CA LEU A 153 -10.08 8.81 29.08
C LEU A 153 -10.51 7.44 28.55
N VAL A 154 -9.59 6.74 27.86
CA VAL A 154 -9.94 5.53 27.10
C VAL A 154 -9.71 4.23 27.89
N LEU A 155 -8.79 4.19 28.86
CA LEU A 155 -8.37 2.99 29.57
C LEU A 155 -8.67 3.02 31.08
N GLY A 156 -8.93 4.21 31.63
CA GLY A 156 -9.13 4.45 33.05
C GLY A 156 -7.83 4.71 33.83
N GLU A 157 -7.98 5.14 35.10
CA GLU A 157 -6.89 5.70 35.92
C GLU A 157 -5.76 4.71 36.23
N GLY A 158 -6.07 3.43 36.44
CA GLY A 158 -5.04 2.42 36.73
C GLY A 158 -4.05 2.22 35.58
N ARG A 159 -4.57 2.08 34.35
CA ARG A 159 -3.75 1.94 33.15
C ARG A 159 -3.05 3.23 32.78
N ALA A 160 -3.65 4.39 33.04
CA ALA A 160 -3.02 5.70 32.82
C ALA A 160 -1.76 5.89 33.68
N LYS A 161 -1.73 5.38 34.91
CA LYS A 161 -0.51 5.39 35.74
C LYS A 161 0.61 4.54 35.14
N PHE A 162 0.29 3.38 34.58
CA PHE A 162 1.27 2.54 33.87
C PHE A 162 1.80 3.24 32.63
N VAL A 163 0.92 3.79 31.79
CA VAL A 163 1.30 4.60 30.59
C VAL A 163 2.24 5.74 30.98
N ASN A 164 1.92 6.49 32.04
CA ASN A 164 2.79 7.59 32.52
C ASN A 164 4.18 7.09 32.92
N ALA A 165 4.27 5.95 33.66
CA ALA A 165 5.55 5.41 34.07
C ALA A 165 6.42 4.98 32.87
N VAL A 166 5.82 4.33 31.88
CA VAL A 166 6.53 3.90 30.67
C VAL A 166 6.97 5.09 29.82
N LEU A 167 6.07 6.06 29.52
CA LEU A 167 6.41 7.22 28.72
C LEU A 167 7.48 8.10 29.38
N ARG A 168 7.52 8.20 30.70
CA ARG A 168 8.61 8.86 31.42
C ARG A 168 9.95 8.15 31.30
N LYS A 169 9.97 6.82 31.15
CA LYS A 169 11.21 6.09 30.84
C LYS A 169 11.64 6.39 29.40
N ILE A 170 10.70 6.31 28.44
CA ILE A 170 10.97 6.58 27.01
C ILE A 170 11.50 8.01 26.82
N SER A 171 10.97 9.00 27.52
CA SER A 171 11.37 10.42 27.36
C SER A 171 12.78 10.79 27.85
N LYS A 172 13.55 9.82 28.36
CA LYS A 172 14.93 10.08 28.85
C LYS A 172 15.98 10.12 27.76
N GLN A 173 15.67 9.60 26.59
CA GLN A 173 16.56 9.50 25.45
C GLN A 173 15.79 9.90 24.18
N ASP A 174 16.51 10.30 23.14
CA ASP A 174 15.97 10.48 21.80
C ASP A 174 15.82 9.15 21.04
N LEU A 175 15.34 9.20 19.81
CA LEU A 175 15.10 8.02 19.00
C LEU A 175 16.38 7.26 18.68
N ASP A 176 17.43 7.99 18.30
CA ASP A 176 18.69 7.40 17.86
C ASP A 176 19.39 6.66 19.00
N ALA A 177 19.47 7.27 20.19
CA ALA A 177 20.01 6.62 21.39
C ALA A 177 19.19 5.40 21.82
N TRP A 178 17.85 5.45 21.66
CA TRP A 178 17.01 4.29 21.93
C TRP A 178 17.24 3.16 20.94
N VAL A 179 17.29 3.47 19.66
CA VAL A 179 17.51 2.49 18.60
C VAL A 179 18.87 1.82 18.76
N GLU A 180 19.93 2.58 19.03
CA GLU A 180 21.26 2.03 19.33
C GLU A 180 21.25 1.07 20.52
N GLN A 181 20.45 1.36 21.55
CA GLN A 181 20.33 0.53 22.73
C GLN A 181 19.55 -0.77 22.48
N VAL A 182 18.49 -0.76 21.66
CA VAL A 182 17.55 -1.88 21.52
C VAL A 182 17.79 -2.74 20.27
N ALA A 183 18.49 -2.23 19.26
CA ALA A 183 18.88 -3.00 18.09
C ALA A 183 20.10 -3.87 18.42
N PRO A 184 20.20 -5.11 17.93
CA PRO A 184 21.44 -5.87 18.02
C PRO A 184 22.55 -5.18 17.22
N PRO A 185 23.84 -5.42 17.54
CA PRO A 185 24.93 -4.93 16.70
C PRO A 185 24.79 -5.37 15.26
N TYR A 186 25.05 -4.47 14.31
CA TYR A 186 24.90 -4.76 12.88
C TYR A 186 25.71 -5.98 12.44
N ASP A 187 26.97 -6.07 12.92
CA ASP A 187 27.90 -7.15 12.55
C ASP A 187 27.48 -8.54 13.10
N GLU A 188 26.59 -8.57 14.12
CA GLU A 188 26.07 -9.81 14.69
C GLU A 188 24.81 -10.29 13.98
N ASP A 189 23.91 -9.37 13.65
CA ASP A 189 22.64 -9.67 12.96
C ASP A 189 22.14 -8.44 12.20
N ALA A 190 22.66 -8.26 10.99
CA ALA A 190 22.36 -7.10 10.15
C ALA A 190 20.87 -6.97 9.80
N GLU A 191 20.19 -8.08 9.51
CA GLU A 191 18.75 -8.05 9.18
C GLU A 191 17.91 -7.61 10.37
N GLN A 192 18.21 -8.14 11.57
CA GLN A 192 17.47 -7.77 12.78
C GLN A 192 17.81 -6.34 13.22
N HIS A 193 19.05 -5.91 13.05
CA HIS A 193 19.44 -4.52 13.25
C HIS A 193 18.58 -3.59 12.39
N LEU A 194 18.58 -3.78 11.08
CA LEU A 194 17.81 -2.99 10.14
C LEU A 194 16.29 -3.07 10.41
N ALA A 195 15.80 -4.24 10.81
CA ALA A 195 14.41 -4.43 11.17
C ALA A 195 13.97 -3.52 12.34
N VAL A 196 14.82 -3.36 13.34
CA VAL A 196 14.55 -2.49 14.50
C VAL A 196 14.76 -1.02 14.13
N VAL A 197 15.88 -0.68 13.48
CA VAL A 197 16.23 0.70 13.09
C VAL A 197 15.16 1.31 12.20
N HIS A 198 14.77 0.58 11.16
CA HIS A 198 13.84 1.08 10.14
C HIS A 198 12.39 0.59 10.33
N SER A 199 12.10 -0.11 11.44
CA SER A 199 10.72 -0.52 11.77
C SER A 199 10.08 -1.42 10.71
N HIS A 200 10.76 -2.48 10.32
CA HIS A 200 10.25 -3.51 9.41
C HIS A 200 10.33 -4.90 10.05
N PRO A 201 9.45 -5.84 9.72
CA PRO A 201 9.67 -7.26 10.03
C PRO A 201 10.96 -7.76 9.37
N ARG A 202 11.75 -8.57 10.09
CA ARG A 202 13.01 -9.13 9.59
C ARG A 202 12.87 -9.80 8.22
N TRP A 203 11.81 -10.58 8.01
CA TRP A 203 11.58 -11.27 6.74
C TRP A 203 11.38 -10.30 5.55
N ILE A 204 10.78 -9.11 5.79
CA ILE A 204 10.64 -8.07 4.76
C ILE A 204 12.01 -7.46 4.45
N VAL A 205 12.81 -7.20 5.47
CA VAL A 205 14.20 -6.71 5.26
C VAL A 205 14.97 -7.69 4.38
N SER A 206 14.94 -9.00 4.72
CA SER A 206 15.59 -10.05 3.93
C SER A 206 15.09 -10.07 2.48
N ALA A 207 13.75 -10.07 2.29
CA ALA A 207 13.15 -10.10 0.97
C ALA A 207 13.49 -8.89 0.09
N LEU A 208 13.51 -7.69 0.67
CA LEU A 208 13.88 -6.45 -0.03
C LEU A 208 15.39 -6.44 -0.35
N TRP A 209 16.21 -6.91 0.57
CA TRP A 209 17.65 -7.02 0.38
C TRP A 209 18.01 -7.97 -0.76
N ASP A 210 17.39 -9.14 -0.80
CA ASP A 210 17.52 -10.09 -1.90
C ASP A 210 17.11 -9.46 -3.25
N SER A 211 16.01 -8.70 -3.24
CA SER A 211 15.48 -8.04 -4.45
C SER A 211 16.39 -6.93 -4.98
N LEU A 212 17.22 -6.33 -4.11
CA LEU A 212 18.25 -5.33 -4.48
C LEU A 212 19.58 -5.97 -4.90
N GLY A 213 19.71 -7.29 -4.87
CA GLY A 213 20.97 -7.99 -5.18
C GLY A 213 22.01 -7.96 -4.07
N GLY A 214 21.61 -7.65 -2.83
CA GLY A 214 22.44 -7.82 -1.62
C GLY A 214 23.36 -6.64 -1.24
N GLY A 215 23.20 -5.48 -1.87
CA GLY A 215 24.00 -4.27 -1.53
C GLY A 215 23.55 -3.58 -0.24
N ARG A 216 24.46 -3.29 0.71
CA ARG A 216 24.13 -2.68 2.01
C ARG A 216 23.51 -1.28 1.88
N ALA A 217 24.15 -0.39 1.14
CA ALA A 217 23.68 1.00 1.00
C ALA A 217 22.26 1.08 0.44
N GLY A 218 21.96 0.33 -0.59
CA GLY A 218 20.64 0.35 -1.22
C GLY A 218 19.52 -0.13 -0.30
N ILE A 219 19.77 -1.08 0.61
CA ILE A 219 18.73 -1.56 1.53
C ILE A 219 18.40 -0.53 2.61
N GLU A 220 19.39 0.14 3.18
CA GLU A 220 19.17 1.20 4.17
C GLU A 220 18.35 2.34 3.56
N ASP A 221 18.74 2.83 2.38
CA ASP A 221 18.03 3.88 1.65
C ASP A 221 16.58 3.49 1.33
N LEU A 222 16.34 2.24 0.92
CA LEU A 222 14.99 1.73 0.63
C LEU A 222 14.12 1.68 1.88
N LEU A 223 14.64 1.14 2.99
CA LEU A 223 13.90 1.04 4.25
C LEU A 223 13.61 2.42 4.85
N GLU A 224 14.49 3.39 4.65
CA GLU A 224 14.26 4.77 5.05
C GLU A 224 13.17 5.41 4.18
N ALA A 225 13.25 5.28 2.86
CA ALA A 225 12.23 5.78 1.93
C ALA A 225 10.83 5.18 2.21
N ASP A 226 10.76 3.94 2.68
CA ASP A 226 9.49 3.33 3.11
C ASP A 226 8.90 3.99 4.37
N ASN A 227 9.73 4.70 5.16
CA ASN A 227 9.30 5.47 6.32
C ASN A 227 9.00 6.94 6.01
N GLU A 228 9.31 7.40 4.82
CA GLU A 228 8.97 8.75 4.39
C GLU A 228 7.45 8.90 4.13
N ARG A 229 6.98 10.14 4.27
CA ARG A 229 5.62 10.49 3.87
C ARG A 229 5.53 10.50 2.35
N PRO A 230 4.69 9.66 1.72
CA PRO A 230 4.52 9.68 0.28
C PRO A 230 3.85 10.99 -0.16
N GLU A 231 4.36 11.58 -1.24
CA GLU A 231 3.70 12.71 -1.88
C GLU A 231 2.33 12.26 -2.44
N VAL A 232 1.39 13.18 -2.41
CA VAL A 232 0.10 12.99 -3.10
C VAL A 232 0.32 13.32 -4.57
N THR A 233 0.15 12.33 -5.43
CA THR A 233 0.29 12.50 -6.87
C THR A 233 -1.07 12.35 -7.55
N LEU A 234 -1.39 13.31 -8.39
CA LEU A 234 -2.56 13.30 -9.26
C LEU A 234 -2.17 12.75 -10.62
N VAL A 235 -3.12 12.14 -11.30
CA VAL A 235 -3.05 11.79 -12.72
C VAL A 235 -4.05 12.63 -13.50
N ALA A 236 -3.60 13.42 -14.44
CA ALA A 236 -4.44 14.05 -15.45
C ALA A 236 -4.90 12.98 -16.45
N ARG A 237 -6.18 12.90 -16.76
CA ARG A 237 -6.70 11.90 -17.69
C ARG A 237 -6.73 12.48 -19.10
N PRO A 238 -5.94 11.94 -20.05
CA PRO A 238 -5.89 12.44 -21.43
C PRO A 238 -7.28 12.54 -22.07
N GLY A 239 -7.53 13.65 -22.75
CA GLY A 239 -8.84 13.96 -23.34
C GLY A 239 -9.90 14.50 -22.39
N ARG A 240 -9.57 14.62 -21.09
CA ARG A 240 -10.45 15.21 -20.05
C ARG A 240 -9.79 16.31 -19.23
N SER A 241 -8.49 16.23 -19.00
CA SER A 241 -7.68 17.23 -18.32
C SER A 241 -6.22 17.08 -18.77
N THR A 242 -5.46 18.17 -18.62
CA THR A 242 -4.02 18.21 -18.83
C THR A 242 -3.29 18.44 -17.50
N THR A 243 -1.99 18.19 -17.47
CA THR A 243 -1.14 18.53 -16.32
C THR A 243 -1.10 20.03 -16.10
N ASP A 244 -1.09 20.83 -17.16
CA ASP A 244 -1.07 22.29 -17.07
C ASP A 244 -2.34 22.83 -16.41
N GLU A 245 -3.53 22.34 -16.79
CA GLU A 245 -4.78 22.68 -16.12
C GLU A 245 -4.77 22.36 -14.61
N LEU A 246 -4.17 21.24 -14.22
CA LEU A 246 -4.07 20.88 -12.80
C LEU A 246 -3.05 21.74 -12.06
N LEU A 247 -1.93 22.10 -12.70
CA LEU A 247 -0.91 23.00 -12.14
C LEU A 247 -1.49 24.41 -11.96
N ASP A 248 -2.23 24.93 -12.95
CA ASP A 248 -2.89 26.23 -12.87
C ASP A 248 -3.89 26.29 -11.69
N VAL A 249 -4.67 25.22 -11.48
CA VAL A 249 -5.65 25.16 -10.37
C VAL A 249 -4.97 25.07 -9.01
N LEU A 250 -3.85 24.35 -8.91
CA LEU A 250 -3.08 24.19 -7.66
C LEU A 250 -2.23 25.42 -7.35
N GLY A 251 -1.75 26.13 -8.37
CA GLY A 251 -0.82 27.24 -8.25
C GLY A 251 0.62 26.78 -8.01
N GLU A 252 1.57 27.69 -8.24
CA GLU A 252 3.02 27.41 -8.24
C GLU A 252 3.56 26.90 -6.88
N GLU A 253 2.94 27.27 -5.77
CA GLU A 253 3.37 26.86 -4.43
C GLU A 253 2.90 25.45 -4.06
N SER A 254 1.78 24.98 -4.62
CA SER A 254 1.14 23.73 -4.23
C SER A 254 1.18 22.64 -5.30
N GLY A 255 1.36 23.02 -6.58
CA GLY A 255 1.43 22.11 -7.71
C GLY A 255 2.84 21.99 -8.28
N LEU A 256 3.36 20.77 -8.39
CA LEU A 256 4.64 20.48 -9.01
C LEU A 256 4.43 19.47 -10.15
N PRO A 257 5.12 19.60 -11.28
CA PRO A 257 5.10 18.57 -12.32
C PRO A 257 5.50 17.19 -11.79
N GLY A 258 4.99 16.14 -12.41
CA GLY A 258 5.50 14.78 -12.15
C GLY A 258 7.00 14.69 -12.38
N ARG A 259 7.65 13.75 -11.72
CA ARG A 259 9.09 13.49 -11.92
C ARG A 259 9.33 12.72 -13.22
N TRP A 260 8.40 11.82 -13.55
CA TRP A 260 8.59 10.81 -14.58
C TRP A 260 7.39 10.69 -15.53
N SER A 261 6.16 10.65 -14.98
CA SER A 261 4.97 10.48 -15.80
C SER A 261 4.53 11.82 -16.41
N PRO A 262 4.27 11.87 -17.73
CA PRO A 262 3.76 13.08 -18.38
C PRO A 262 2.32 13.42 -17.97
N TYR A 263 1.67 12.55 -17.22
CA TYR A 263 0.30 12.73 -16.71
C TYR A 263 0.27 13.12 -15.24
N ALA A 264 1.42 13.17 -14.58
CA ALA A 264 1.50 13.38 -13.14
C ALA A 264 1.58 14.85 -12.74
N VAL A 265 0.85 15.19 -11.68
CA VAL A 265 1.04 16.44 -10.92
C VAL A 265 1.17 16.08 -9.44
N ARG A 266 2.22 16.55 -8.79
CA ARG A 266 2.49 16.34 -7.37
C ARG A 266 1.93 17.49 -6.54
N MET A 267 1.34 17.19 -5.39
CA MET A 267 0.87 18.18 -4.44
C MET A 267 1.95 18.41 -3.38
N ALA A 268 2.62 19.57 -3.40
CA ALA A 268 3.80 19.87 -2.57
C ALA A 268 3.50 19.87 -1.06
N GLU A 269 2.39 20.49 -0.63
CA GLU A 269 2.02 20.62 0.77
C GLU A 269 1.02 19.58 1.27
N GLY A 270 0.73 18.55 0.47
CA GLY A 270 -0.39 17.66 0.72
C GLY A 270 -1.72 18.34 0.37
N GLY A 271 -2.72 18.24 1.20
CA GLY A 271 -4.06 18.76 0.94
C GLY A 271 -5.08 17.64 0.76
N GLU A 272 -6.31 18.03 0.44
CA GLU A 272 -7.42 17.10 0.23
C GLU A 272 -7.70 16.99 -1.28
N PRO A 273 -7.16 15.97 -1.99
CA PRO A 273 -7.35 15.85 -3.44
C PRO A 273 -8.83 15.82 -3.85
N GLY A 274 -9.70 15.28 -2.98
CA GLY A 274 -11.15 15.28 -3.19
C GLY A 274 -11.81 16.65 -3.17
N ALA A 275 -11.11 17.72 -2.73
CA ALA A 275 -11.59 19.09 -2.82
C ALA A 275 -11.44 19.65 -4.24
N LEU A 276 -10.55 19.10 -5.06
CA LEU A 276 -10.34 19.52 -6.43
C LEU A 276 -11.53 19.09 -7.31
N GLU A 277 -12.08 20.04 -8.06
CA GLU A 277 -13.20 19.78 -8.98
C GLU A 277 -12.82 18.72 -10.01
N ALA A 278 -11.62 18.80 -10.61
CA ALA A 278 -11.13 17.84 -11.59
C ALA A 278 -11.11 16.40 -11.06
N VAL A 279 -10.85 16.22 -9.74
CA VAL A 279 -10.87 14.89 -9.10
C VAL A 279 -12.31 14.44 -8.86
N ARG A 280 -13.19 15.33 -8.39
CA ARG A 280 -14.62 15.01 -8.19
C ARG A 280 -15.32 14.62 -9.47
N ASP A 281 -15.02 15.33 -10.55
CA ASP A 281 -15.61 15.08 -11.88
C ASP A 281 -14.95 13.89 -12.59
N GLY A 282 -13.91 13.31 -12.02
CA GLY A 282 -13.15 12.23 -12.65
C GLY A 282 -12.33 12.66 -13.86
N ARG A 283 -12.02 13.96 -14.03
CA ARG A 283 -11.07 14.46 -15.05
C ARG A 283 -9.62 14.20 -14.64
N ALA A 284 -9.39 14.13 -13.34
CA ALA A 284 -8.14 13.71 -12.71
C ALA A 284 -8.41 12.61 -11.68
N GLY A 285 -7.36 12.01 -11.13
CA GLY A 285 -7.44 11.03 -10.06
C GLY A 285 -6.20 11.04 -9.18
N VAL A 286 -6.28 10.43 -7.99
CA VAL A 286 -5.11 10.19 -7.15
C VAL A 286 -4.48 8.87 -7.56
N GLN A 287 -3.23 8.89 -8.02
CA GLN A 287 -2.53 7.69 -8.46
C GLN A 287 -1.02 7.88 -8.31
N ASP A 288 -0.33 6.87 -7.75
CA ASP A 288 1.12 6.84 -7.70
C ASP A 288 1.73 6.92 -9.10
N GLU A 289 2.83 7.63 -9.23
CA GLU A 289 3.48 7.89 -10.51
C GLU A 289 4.02 6.60 -11.15
N GLY A 290 4.52 5.65 -10.35
CA GLY A 290 4.94 4.34 -10.85
C GLY A 290 3.77 3.54 -11.44
N SER A 291 2.57 3.64 -10.83
CA SER A 291 1.35 3.04 -11.39
C SER A 291 0.90 3.69 -12.69
N GLN A 292 1.12 5.00 -12.86
CA GLN A 292 0.87 5.71 -14.12
C GLN A 292 1.83 5.25 -15.21
N LEU A 293 3.13 5.13 -14.87
CA LEU A 293 4.17 4.67 -15.79
C LEU A 293 3.89 3.25 -16.32
N VAL A 294 3.42 2.34 -15.47
CA VAL A 294 3.03 0.98 -15.89
C VAL A 294 1.91 1.01 -16.95
N ALA A 295 0.87 1.80 -16.72
CA ALA A 295 -0.24 1.94 -17.67
C ALA A 295 0.22 2.61 -18.98
N ALA A 296 1.02 3.67 -18.90
CA ALA A 296 1.57 4.37 -20.05
C ALA A 296 2.53 3.48 -20.87
N ALA A 297 3.41 2.71 -20.19
CA ALA A 297 4.32 1.79 -20.86
C ALA A 297 3.58 0.72 -21.65
N LEU A 298 2.54 0.09 -21.09
CA LEU A 298 1.72 -0.84 -21.84
C LEU A 298 1.04 -0.17 -23.05
N ALA A 299 0.48 1.03 -22.85
CA ALA A 299 -0.14 1.75 -23.94
C ALA A 299 0.85 2.08 -25.07
N ASN A 300 2.11 2.33 -24.76
CA ASN A 300 3.16 2.66 -25.72
C ASN A 300 3.93 1.44 -26.27
N ALA A 301 3.72 0.25 -25.72
CA ALA A 301 4.37 -0.96 -26.21
C ALA A 301 4.02 -1.20 -27.68
N PRO A 302 4.99 -1.57 -28.54
CA PRO A 302 4.72 -1.82 -29.94
C PRO A 302 3.87 -3.09 -30.12
N VAL A 303 2.77 -2.99 -30.86
CA VAL A 303 1.93 -4.14 -31.29
C VAL A 303 1.98 -4.29 -32.79
N GLU A 304 1.84 -5.51 -33.28
CA GLU A 304 1.75 -5.81 -34.70
C GLU A 304 0.29 -5.87 -35.14
N GLY A 305 -0.07 -5.17 -36.22
CA GLY A 305 -1.42 -5.16 -36.77
C GLY A 305 -2.39 -4.26 -35.99
N ARG A 306 -3.63 -4.74 -35.73
CA ARG A 306 -4.68 -3.92 -35.11
C ARG A 306 -4.34 -3.59 -33.64
N ASP A 307 -4.88 -2.47 -33.15
CA ASP A 307 -4.75 -2.00 -31.77
C ASP A 307 -6.07 -1.37 -31.28
N GLU A 308 -7.12 -2.19 -31.22
CA GLU A 308 -8.51 -1.75 -31.03
C GLU A 308 -9.15 -2.24 -29.73
N ARG A 309 -8.64 -3.33 -29.14
CA ARG A 309 -9.24 -4.00 -27.99
C ARG A 309 -8.22 -4.18 -26.89
N TRP A 310 -8.42 -3.46 -25.80
CA TRP A 310 -7.55 -3.50 -24.65
C TRP A 310 -8.25 -4.16 -23.46
N LEU A 311 -7.50 -4.83 -22.60
CA LEU A 311 -7.98 -5.45 -21.38
C LEU A 311 -7.14 -4.98 -20.18
N ASP A 312 -7.81 -4.59 -19.10
CA ASP A 312 -7.25 -4.56 -17.74
C ASP A 312 -7.86 -5.74 -16.97
N GLY A 313 -7.10 -6.81 -16.75
CA GLY A 313 -7.60 -8.08 -16.22
C GLY A 313 -7.70 -8.12 -14.69
N CYS A 314 -7.13 -7.14 -13.97
CA CYS A 314 -7.16 -7.00 -12.52
C CYS A 314 -7.40 -5.53 -12.12
N ALA A 315 -8.43 -4.92 -12.68
CA ALA A 315 -8.63 -3.48 -12.76
C ALA A 315 -8.87 -2.74 -11.41
N GLY A 316 -9.28 -3.44 -10.36
CA GLY A 316 -9.67 -2.80 -9.10
C GLY A 316 -8.52 -2.14 -8.32
N PRO A 317 -8.70 -0.93 -7.79
CA PRO A 317 -9.94 -0.15 -7.72
C PRO A 317 -10.20 0.82 -8.88
N GLY A 318 -9.46 0.75 -10.02
CA GLY A 318 -9.76 1.53 -11.21
C GLY A 318 -8.71 2.56 -11.62
N GLY A 319 -7.64 2.76 -10.85
CA GLY A 319 -6.63 3.78 -11.15
C GLY A 319 -5.94 3.57 -12.51
N LYS A 320 -5.34 2.39 -12.72
CA LYS A 320 -4.69 2.03 -14.00
C LYS A 320 -5.71 1.90 -15.13
N ALA A 321 -6.87 1.28 -14.86
CA ALA A 321 -7.96 1.14 -15.81
C ALA A 321 -8.44 2.50 -16.36
N ALA A 322 -8.58 3.51 -15.51
CA ALA A 322 -9.03 4.84 -15.91
C ALA A 322 -8.01 5.56 -16.84
N LEU A 323 -6.72 5.43 -16.53
CA LEU A 323 -5.68 5.99 -17.42
C LEU A 323 -5.63 5.20 -18.74
N LEU A 324 -5.69 3.86 -18.68
CA LEU A 324 -5.73 3.04 -19.90
C LEU A 324 -6.95 3.34 -20.76
N ALA A 325 -8.14 3.53 -20.16
CA ALA A 325 -9.34 3.90 -20.92
C ALA A 325 -9.20 5.25 -21.62
N ALA A 326 -8.59 6.24 -20.97
CA ALA A 326 -8.31 7.53 -21.57
C ALA A 326 -7.32 7.41 -22.75
N LEU A 327 -6.25 6.63 -22.57
CA LEU A 327 -5.24 6.39 -23.63
C LEU A 327 -5.81 5.55 -24.79
N ALA A 328 -6.65 4.55 -24.50
CA ALA A 328 -7.35 3.75 -25.51
C ALA A 328 -8.29 4.63 -26.35
N SER A 329 -9.04 5.52 -25.69
CA SER A 329 -9.93 6.47 -26.36
C SER A 329 -9.21 7.34 -27.38
N GLN A 330 -8.01 7.85 -27.04
CA GLN A 330 -7.21 8.65 -27.96
C GLN A 330 -6.76 7.88 -29.22
N ARG A 331 -6.76 6.56 -29.17
CA ARG A 331 -6.37 5.66 -30.27
C ARG A 331 -7.58 5.00 -30.95
N GLY A 332 -8.80 5.36 -30.55
CA GLY A 332 -10.02 4.72 -31.07
C GLY A 332 -10.23 3.28 -30.60
N ALA A 333 -9.55 2.87 -29.53
CA ALA A 333 -9.65 1.54 -28.95
C ALA A 333 -10.70 1.47 -27.83
N VAL A 334 -11.19 0.25 -27.56
CA VAL A 334 -12.14 -0.07 -26.48
C VAL A 334 -11.40 -0.72 -25.32
N LEU A 335 -11.68 -0.29 -24.09
CA LEU A 335 -11.17 -0.97 -22.88
C LEU A 335 -12.23 -1.87 -22.26
N LEU A 336 -11.88 -3.14 -22.02
CA LEU A 336 -12.56 -4.01 -21.06
C LEU A 336 -11.78 -3.98 -19.75
N ALA A 337 -12.45 -3.64 -18.63
CA ALA A 337 -11.89 -3.70 -17.31
C ALA A 337 -12.56 -4.83 -16.50
N SER A 338 -11.78 -5.78 -15.98
CA SER A 338 -12.26 -6.94 -15.23
C SER A 338 -11.75 -6.90 -13.79
N GLU A 339 -12.64 -7.11 -12.84
CA GLU A 339 -12.31 -7.21 -11.41
C GLU A 339 -13.10 -8.36 -10.79
N LYS A 340 -12.42 -9.23 -10.03
CA LYS A 340 -13.04 -10.42 -9.44
C LYS A 340 -14.14 -10.08 -8.41
N GLN A 341 -13.93 -9.03 -7.61
CA GLN A 341 -14.82 -8.66 -6.52
C GLN A 341 -15.89 -7.65 -6.99
N PRO A 342 -17.22 -7.99 -6.94
CA PRO A 342 -18.25 -7.11 -7.45
C PRO A 342 -18.28 -5.70 -6.83
N HIS A 343 -17.95 -5.59 -5.54
CA HIS A 343 -17.88 -4.29 -4.87
C HIS A 343 -16.71 -3.43 -5.37
N ARG A 344 -15.57 -4.05 -5.75
CA ARG A 344 -14.44 -3.36 -6.35
C ARG A 344 -14.68 -3.04 -7.82
N ALA A 345 -15.40 -3.91 -8.55
CA ALA A 345 -15.81 -3.61 -9.92
C ALA A 345 -16.65 -2.33 -10.00
N ARG A 346 -17.52 -2.07 -9.00
CA ARG A 346 -18.24 -0.78 -8.89
C ARG A 346 -17.32 0.41 -8.71
N LEU A 347 -16.20 0.25 -7.99
CA LEU A 347 -15.19 1.32 -7.86
C LEU A 347 -14.49 1.57 -9.20
N VAL A 348 -14.21 0.51 -9.97
CA VAL A 348 -13.68 0.63 -11.33
C VAL A 348 -14.65 1.39 -12.23
N GLU A 349 -15.94 1.04 -12.19
CA GLU A 349 -16.97 1.74 -12.96
C GLU A 349 -17.05 3.23 -12.61
N GLN A 350 -16.99 3.57 -11.31
CA GLN A 350 -16.93 4.96 -10.86
C GLN A 350 -15.67 5.67 -11.34
N ALA A 351 -14.52 4.98 -11.33
CA ALA A 351 -13.26 5.54 -11.79
C ALA A 351 -13.25 5.81 -13.30
N LEU A 352 -13.96 5.02 -14.08
CA LEU A 352 -14.08 5.17 -15.53
C LEU A 352 -15.22 6.10 -15.95
N ALA A 353 -16.08 6.50 -15.02
CA ALA A 353 -17.23 7.35 -15.33
C ALA A 353 -16.79 8.65 -16.05
N GLY A 354 -17.48 8.95 -17.16
CA GLY A 354 -17.17 10.09 -18.01
C GLY A 354 -15.92 9.93 -18.90
N ASN A 355 -15.33 8.74 -19.03
CA ASN A 355 -14.31 8.50 -20.05
C ASN A 355 -14.89 8.77 -21.44
N PRO A 356 -14.18 9.50 -22.33
CA PRO A 356 -14.73 9.89 -23.64
C PRO A 356 -14.86 8.73 -24.63
N GLY A 357 -14.07 7.68 -24.46
CA GLY A 357 -14.09 6.49 -25.33
C GLY A 357 -14.93 5.34 -24.77
N PRO A 358 -15.16 4.31 -25.59
CA PRO A 358 -15.92 3.15 -25.19
C PRO A 358 -15.15 2.30 -24.17
N TYR A 359 -15.83 1.91 -23.10
CA TYR A 359 -15.32 0.97 -22.10
C TYR A 359 -16.44 0.06 -21.58
N GLN A 360 -16.04 -1.06 -21.00
CA GLN A 360 -16.93 -1.95 -20.29
C GLN A 360 -16.26 -2.42 -18.99
N VAL A 361 -17.04 -2.53 -17.92
CA VAL A 361 -16.58 -3.09 -16.65
C VAL A 361 -17.35 -4.37 -16.37
N ILE A 362 -16.64 -5.44 -16.00
CA ILE A 362 -17.26 -6.73 -15.64
C ILE A 362 -16.70 -7.22 -14.31
N ALA A 363 -17.53 -7.96 -13.59
CA ALA A 363 -17.11 -8.73 -12.42
C ALA A 363 -16.81 -10.17 -12.87
N ALA A 364 -15.52 -10.53 -13.01
CA ALA A 364 -15.10 -11.85 -13.46
C ALA A 364 -13.81 -12.32 -12.80
N ASP A 365 -13.65 -13.63 -12.64
CA ASP A 365 -12.41 -14.24 -12.17
C ASP A 365 -11.41 -14.36 -13.33
N GLY A 366 -10.33 -13.59 -13.29
CA GLY A 366 -9.28 -13.58 -14.32
C GLY A 366 -8.58 -14.93 -14.52
N THR A 367 -8.69 -15.89 -13.58
CA THR A 367 -8.20 -17.27 -13.76
C THR A 367 -9.19 -18.18 -14.52
N ARG A 368 -10.41 -17.70 -14.75
CA ARG A 368 -11.47 -18.37 -15.52
C ARG A 368 -12.24 -17.31 -16.32
N PRO A 369 -11.56 -16.65 -17.25
CA PRO A 369 -12.12 -15.49 -17.92
C PRO A 369 -13.30 -15.85 -18.85
N PRO A 370 -14.27 -14.93 -19.03
CA PRO A 370 -15.43 -15.15 -19.90
C PRO A 370 -15.18 -14.83 -21.37
N TRP A 371 -13.98 -14.37 -21.73
CA TRP A 371 -13.64 -14.03 -23.11
C TRP A 371 -12.93 -15.16 -23.82
N LEU A 372 -12.95 -15.10 -25.16
CA LEU A 372 -12.29 -16.07 -26.01
C LEU A 372 -10.77 -15.80 -26.11
N PRO A 373 -9.93 -16.83 -26.35
CA PRO A 373 -8.54 -16.63 -26.67
C PRO A 373 -8.32 -15.73 -27.86
N GLY A 374 -7.21 -14.96 -27.87
CA GLY A 374 -6.85 -14.07 -28.98
C GLY A 374 -7.78 -12.88 -29.20
N THR A 375 -8.57 -12.50 -28.20
CA THR A 375 -9.54 -11.40 -28.32
C THR A 375 -8.89 -10.03 -28.28
N PHE A 376 -7.85 -9.83 -27.47
CA PHE A 376 -7.30 -8.52 -27.15
C PHE A 376 -5.96 -8.25 -27.86
N ASP A 377 -5.68 -6.99 -28.07
CA ASP A 377 -4.44 -6.50 -28.66
C ASP A 377 -3.43 -6.12 -27.58
N ARG A 378 -3.93 -5.56 -26.45
CA ARG A 378 -3.15 -5.24 -25.24
C ARG A 378 -3.86 -5.77 -24.02
N VAL A 379 -3.09 -6.36 -23.11
CA VAL A 379 -3.59 -6.87 -21.82
C VAL A 379 -2.71 -6.35 -20.71
N LEU A 380 -3.28 -5.61 -19.76
CA LEU A 380 -2.64 -5.33 -18.49
C LEU A 380 -3.07 -6.39 -17.47
N MET A 381 -2.08 -6.93 -16.78
CA MET A 381 -2.30 -7.82 -15.66
C MET A 381 -1.54 -7.26 -14.45
N ASP A 382 -2.14 -6.25 -13.78
CA ASP A 382 -1.67 -5.72 -12.49
C ASP A 382 -2.14 -6.67 -11.38
N VAL A 383 -1.36 -7.72 -11.15
CA VAL A 383 -1.80 -8.88 -10.39
C VAL A 383 -1.89 -8.60 -8.87
N PRO A 384 -2.83 -9.27 -8.16
CA PRO A 384 -2.79 -9.30 -6.71
C PRO A 384 -1.44 -9.82 -6.20
N CYS A 385 -0.83 -9.09 -5.26
CA CYS A 385 0.50 -9.37 -4.74
C CYS A 385 0.59 -9.05 -3.23
N SER A 386 1.76 -9.28 -2.63
CA SER A 386 2.02 -8.94 -1.23
C SER A 386 1.89 -7.44 -0.95
N GLY A 387 2.16 -6.58 -1.95
CA GLY A 387 2.12 -5.13 -1.83
C GLY A 387 3.34 -4.54 -1.12
N LEU A 388 4.45 -5.25 -1.06
CA LEU A 388 5.69 -4.80 -0.40
C LEU A 388 6.30 -3.55 -1.05
N GLY A 389 5.89 -3.18 -2.25
CA GLY A 389 6.33 -1.96 -2.91
C GLY A 389 5.56 -0.69 -2.51
N ALA A 390 4.47 -0.82 -1.75
CA ALA A 390 3.61 0.30 -1.35
C ALA A 390 3.58 0.52 0.18
N LEU A 391 4.63 0.08 0.91
CA LEU A 391 4.69 0.11 2.38
C LEU A 391 4.67 1.54 2.94
N ARG A 392 5.24 2.52 2.23
CA ARG A 392 5.19 3.93 2.63
C ARG A 392 3.76 4.48 2.70
N ARG A 393 2.83 3.95 1.86
CA ARG A 393 1.41 4.35 1.83
C ARG A 393 0.55 3.54 2.77
N ARG A 394 0.98 2.31 3.10
CA ARG A 394 0.28 1.35 3.94
C ARG A 394 1.23 0.72 4.95
N PRO A 395 1.78 1.52 5.89
CA PRO A 395 2.80 1.04 6.82
C PRO A 395 2.32 -0.12 7.69
N GLU A 396 1.03 -0.20 7.99
CA GLU A 396 0.41 -1.31 8.70
C GLU A 396 0.49 -2.65 7.96
N ALA A 397 0.63 -2.62 6.64
CA ALA A 397 0.74 -3.84 5.84
C ALA A 397 1.99 -4.66 6.19
N ARG A 398 3.07 -4.02 6.65
CA ARG A 398 4.30 -4.67 7.13
C ARG A 398 4.03 -5.74 8.16
N TRP A 399 3.16 -5.45 9.13
CA TRP A 399 2.88 -6.28 10.29
C TRP A 399 1.78 -7.31 10.07
N ARG A 400 1.06 -7.20 8.96
CA ARG A 400 -0.03 -8.12 8.56
C ARG A 400 0.43 -9.21 7.62
N ARG A 401 1.41 -8.89 6.77
CA ARG A 401 1.97 -9.84 5.82
C ARG A 401 2.88 -10.83 6.53
N ARG A 402 2.86 -12.06 6.05
CA ARG A 402 3.71 -13.18 6.50
C ARG A 402 4.38 -13.82 5.31
N PRO A 403 5.54 -14.46 5.49
CA PRO A 403 6.19 -15.22 4.40
C PRO A 403 5.26 -16.25 3.74
N GLU A 404 4.41 -16.91 4.54
CA GLU A 404 3.46 -17.93 4.07
C GLU A 404 2.40 -17.37 3.11
N ASP A 405 2.08 -16.08 3.18
CA ASP A 405 1.14 -15.45 2.25
C ASP A 405 1.65 -15.46 0.81
N LEU A 406 2.98 -15.46 0.62
CA LEU A 406 3.63 -15.52 -0.70
C LEU A 406 3.36 -16.84 -1.41
N GLU A 407 3.24 -17.95 -0.68
CA GLU A 407 2.92 -19.26 -1.23
C GLU A 407 1.57 -19.27 -1.96
N GLY A 408 0.63 -18.44 -1.49
CA GLY A 408 -0.69 -18.27 -2.12
C GLY A 408 -0.69 -17.37 -3.36
N PHE A 409 0.19 -16.35 -3.41
CA PHE A 409 0.23 -15.40 -4.51
C PHE A 409 0.85 -15.97 -5.78
N ALA A 410 1.98 -16.67 -5.70
CA ALA A 410 2.71 -17.13 -6.87
C ALA A 410 1.90 -18.06 -7.79
N PRO A 411 1.12 -19.05 -7.30
CA PRO A 411 0.23 -19.85 -8.17
C PRO A 411 -0.86 -19.02 -8.83
N LEU A 412 -1.46 -18.06 -8.09
CA LEU A 412 -2.49 -17.17 -8.62
C LEU A 412 -1.92 -16.28 -9.73
N GLN A 413 -0.77 -15.65 -9.51
CA GLN A 413 -0.10 -14.77 -10.45
C GLN A 413 0.29 -15.51 -11.74
N ARG A 414 0.85 -16.73 -11.61
CA ARG A 414 1.11 -17.61 -12.78
C ARG A 414 -0.19 -17.95 -13.54
N GLY A 415 -1.27 -18.26 -12.83
CA GLY A 415 -2.57 -18.53 -13.44
C GLY A 415 -3.10 -17.32 -14.24
N LEU A 416 -3.06 -16.12 -13.63
CA LEU A 416 -3.49 -14.88 -14.27
C LEU A 416 -2.65 -14.54 -15.51
N LEU A 417 -1.33 -14.66 -15.43
CA LEU A 417 -0.44 -14.40 -16.58
C LEU A 417 -0.70 -15.38 -17.73
N ARG A 418 -0.93 -16.67 -17.43
CA ARG A 418 -1.30 -17.66 -18.47
C ARG A 418 -2.60 -17.28 -19.17
N GLU A 419 -3.62 -16.90 -18.44
CA GLU A 419 -4.88 -16.50 -19.03
C GLU A 419 -4.75 -15.18 -19.82
N ALA A 420 -3.88 -14.26 -19.40
CA ALA A 420 -3.56 -13.05 -20.16
C ALA A 420 -2.89 -13.39 -21.51
N LEU A 421 -1.91 -14.31 -21.51
CA LEU A 421 -1.24 -14.78 -22.73
C LEU A 421 -2.17 -15.54 -23.69
N LYS A 422 -3.20 -16.23 -23.17
CA LYS A 422 -4.26 -16.80 -24.00
C LYS A 422 -5.18 -15.72 -24.57
N ALA A 423 -5.51 -14.73 -23.76
CA ALA A 423 -6.45 -13.66 -24.10
C ALA A 423 -5.90 -12.71 -25.18
N VAL A 424 -4.60 -12.46 -25.16
CA VAL A 424 -3.95 -11.63 -26.16
C VAL A 424 -3.80 -12.41 -27.48
N ARG A 425 -4.01 -11.73 -28.60
CA ARG A 425 -3.78 -12.31 -29.92
C ARG A 425 -2.28 -12.43 -30.25
N ILE A 426 -1.93 -13.17 -31.28
CA ILE A 426 -0.59 -13.18 -31.87
C ILE A 426 -0.24 -11.77 -32.36
N GLY A 427 0.98 -11.29 -32.04
CA GLY A 427 1.45 -9.92 -32.32
C GLY A 427 0.96 -8.87 -31.32
N GLY A 428 0.04 -9.21 -30.42
CA GLY A 428 -0.38 -8.36 -29.31
C GLY A 428 0.54 -8.48 -28.07
N VAL A 429 0.34 -7.62 -27.08
CA VAL A 429 1.23 -7.50 -25.91
C VAL A 429 0.52 -7.69 -24.60
N VAL A 430 1.21 -8.30 -23.64
CA VAL A 430 0.80 -8.45 -22.24
C VAL A 430 1.77 -7.68 -21.37
N GLY A 431 1.28 -6.76 -20.52
CA GLY A 431 2.01 -6.16 -19.43
C GLY A 431 1.68 -6.91 -18.13
N TYR A 432 2.64 -7.62 -17.58
CA TYR A 432 2.56 -8.20 -16.23
C TYR A 432 3.16 -7.22 -15.24
N ALA A 433 2.38 -6.79 -14.26
CA ALA A 433 2.82 -5.81 -13.27
C ALA A 433 2.46 -6.22 -11.84
N THR A 434 3.29 -5.80 -10.89
CA THR A 434 3.03 -5.91 -9.44
C THR A 434 3.49 -4.67 -8.71
N CYS A 435 2.84 -4.33 -7.58
CA CYS A 435 3.36 -3.38 -6.60
C CYS A 435 4.16 -4.11 -5.50
N SER A 436 4.97 -5.05 -5.89
CA SER A 436 5.90 -5.80 -5.03
C SER A 436 7.21 -6.03 -5.76
N PRO A 437 8.36 -5.72 -5.14
CA PRO A 437 9.67 -6.05 -5.71
C PRO A 437 10.12 -7.48 -5.40
N HIS A 438 9.33 -8.26 -4.64
CA HIS A 438 9.71 -9.59 -4.20
C HIS A 438 9.96 -10.53 -5.39
N LEU A 439 11.14 -11.19 -5.42
CA LEU A 439 11.60 -12.02 -6.55
C LEU A 439 10.59 -13.12 -6.94
N ALA A 440 9.91 -13.72 -5.95
CA ALA A 440 8.90 -14.76 -6.20
C ALA A 440 7.61 -14.23 -6.84
N GLU A 441 7.39 -12.91 -6.87
CA GLU A 441 6.20 -12.26 -7.43
C GLU A 441 6.50 -11.48 -8.72
N THR A 442 7.77 -11.41 -9.14
CA THR A 442 8.26 -10.64 -10.27
C THR A 442 8.77 -11.56 -11.37
N ARG A 443 10.03 -11.46 -11.74
CA ARG A 443 10.65 -12.21 -12.85
C ARG A 443 10.47 -13.73 -12.75
N THR A 444 10.50 -14.28 -11.55
CA THR A 444 10.28 -15.72 -11.34
C THR A 444 8.93 -16.20 -11.86
N VAL A 445 7.86 -15.40 -11.66
CA VAL A 445 6.52 -15.74 -12.17
C VAL A 445 6.51 -15.74 -13.70
N VAL A 446 7.11 -14.72 -14.30
CA VAL A 446 7.17 -14.57 -15.77
C VAL A 446 7.96 -15.74 -16.38
N ASP A 447 9.14 -16.00 -15.87
CA ASP A 447 10.01 -17.09 -16.33
C ASP A 447 9.35 -18.47 -16.20
N ASP A 448 8.67 -18.74 -15.08
CA ASP A 448 7.94 -19.99 -14.86
C ASP A 448 6.82 -20.20 -15.87
N VAL A 449 6.08 -19.14 -16.20
CA VAL A 449 4.98 -19.21 -17.16
C VAL A 449 5.50 -19.42 -18.59
N ILE A 450 6.52 -18.69 -19.01
CA ILE A 450 7.14 -18.84 -20.33
C ILE A 450 7.73 -20.26 -20.51
N LYS A 451 8.40 -20.78 -19.47
CA LYS A 451 8.99 -22.13 -19.49
C LYS A 451 7.97 -23.25 -19.28
N GLY A 452 6.67 -22.94 -19.15
CA GLY A 452 5.61 -23.94 -18.97
C GLY A 452 5.62 -24.63 -17.60
N LYS A 453 6.28 -24.06 -16.60
CA LYS A 453 6.30 -24.63 -15.24
C LYS A 453 4.96 -24.41 -14.52
N GLY A 454 4.47 -25.44 -13.82
CA GLY A 454 3.25 -25.43 -13.01
C GLY A 454 2.04 -26.07 -13.69
N ALA A 455 0.84 -25.87 -13.13
CA ALA A 455 -0.37 -26.56 -13.59
C ALA A 455 -0.64 -26.32 -15.08
N GLY A 456 -0.72 -27.42 -15.85
CA GLY A 456 -1.09 -27.42 -17.26
C GLY A 456 0.07 -27.56 -18.26
N ASN A 457 1.34 -27.49 -17.86
CA ASN A 457 2.55 -27.68 -18.72
C ASN A 457 2.48 -26.99 -20.10
N GLN A 458 1.67 -25.93 -20.25
CA GLN A 458 1.55 -25.18 -21.48
C GLN A 458 2.64 -24.10 -21.52
N SER A 459 3.57 -24.22 -22.47
CA SER A 459 4.50 -23.15 -22.83
C SER A 459 3.83 -22.17 -23.79
N PHE A 460 4.27 -20.92 -23.75
CA PHE A 460 3.84 -19.89 -24.69
C PHE A 460 5.04 -19.42 -25.48
N GLU A 461 4.84 -19.26 -26.76
CA GLU A 461 5.83 -18.58 -27.61
C GLU A 461 5.64 -17.08 -27.46
N VAL A 462 6.59 -16.44 -26.81
CA VAL A 462 6.58 -15.02 -26.52
C VAL A 462 7.96 -14.41 -26.73
N GLU A 463 7.98 -13.17 -27.14
CA GLU A 463 9.15 -12.30 -27.19
C GLU A 463 9.08 -11.31 -26.03
N TRP A 464 10.20 -11.11 -25.34
CA TRP A 464 10.33 -10.02 -24.39
C TRP A 464 10.41 -8.68 -25.14
N VAL A 465 9.54 -7.76 -24.79
CA VAL A 465 9.64 -6.36 -25.22
C VAL A 465 10.40 -5.59 -24.15
N ASP A 466 11.51 -4.96 -24.53
CA ASP A 466 12.25 -4.13 -23.59
C ASP A 466 11.36 -2.99 -23.06
N ALA A 467 11.06 -3.02 -21.76
CA ALA A 467 10.18 -2.07 -21.14
C ALA A 467 10.86 -0.72 -20.81
N ARG A 468 12.18 -0.66 -20.82
CA ARG A 468 12.93 0.56 -20.48
C ARG A 468 12.66 1.73 -21.43
N PRO A 469 12.68 1.56 -22.76
CA PRO A 469 12.34 2.63 -23.69
C PRO A 469 10.86 3.07 -23.61
N LEU A 470 9.99 2.25 -22.98
CA LEU A 470 8.58 2.58 -22.81
C LEU A 470 8.33 3.55 -21.63
N MET A 471 9.36 3.83 -20.84
CA MET A 471 9.38 4.79 -19.74
C MET A 471 10.44 5.89 -20.00
N PRO A 472 10.23 6.74 -21.01
CA PRO A 472 11.22 7.72 -21.42
C PRO A 472 11.53 8.69 -20.29
N GLY A 473 12.83 8.99 -20.10
CA GLY A 473 13.33 9.90 -19.05
C GLY A 473 13.51 9.24 -17.69
N VAL A 474 13.01 8.02 -17.45
CA VAL A 474 13.23 7.30 -16.20
C VAL A 474 14.57 6.57 -16.26
N SER A 475 15.44 6.86 -15.31
CA SER A 475 16.76 6.22 -15.17
C SER A 475 16.71 5.03 -14.21
N ALA A 476 17.78 4.25 -14.13
CA ALA A 476 17.96 3.16 -13.15
C ALA A 476 16.84 2.12 -13.11
N LEU A 477 16.30 1.77 -14.27
CA LEU A 477 15.19 0.80 -14.44
C LEU A 477 15.62 -0.67 -14.30
N GLY A 478 16.90 -0.96 -14.07
CA GLY A 478 17.48 -2.30 -14.04
C GLY A 478 18.15 -2.69 -15.37
N GLU A 479 18.63 -3.93 -15.43
CA GLU A 479 19.36 -4.45 -16.61
C GLU A 479 18.40 -4.78 -17.78
N GLY A 480 17.10 -4.94 -17.49
CA GLY A 480 16.06 -5.28 -18.46
C GLY A 480 16.01 -6.75 -18.85
N PRO A 481 15.11 -7.12 -19.78
CA PRO A 481 14.13 -6.31 -20.48
C PRO A 481 12.92 -5.84 -19.67
N ASP A 482 12.73 -6.38 -18.46
CA ASP A 482 11.77 -5.91 -17.46
C ASP A 482 12.29 -4.67 -16.72
N VAL A 483 11.42 -4.00 -15.99
CA VAL A 483 11.76 -2.81 -15.21
C VAL A 483 11.28 -2.96 -13.77
N GLN A 484 12.08 -2.41 -12.85
CA GLN A 484 11.75 -2.30 -11.43
C GLN A 484 11.92 -0.84 -10.99
N LEU A 485 10.84 -0.22 -10.53
CA LEU A 485 10.87 1.08 -9.87
C LEU A 485 11.07 0.91 -8.36
N TRP A 486 11.73 1.87 -7.74
CA TRP A 486 12.07 1.83 -6.32
C TRP A 486 11.75 3.14 -5.60
N PRO A 487 11.24 3.12 -4.35
CA PRO A 487 10.93 4.32 -3.58
C PRO A 487 12.13 5.25 -3.39
N HIS A 488 13.28 4.71 -3.02
CA HIS A 488 14.52 5.46 -2.74
C HIS A 488 15.20 6.01 -4.00
N VAL A 489 14.94 5.44 -5.17
CA VAL A 489 15.54 5.88 -6.44
C VAL A 489 14.59 6.80 -7.21
N HIS A 490 13.32 6.41 -7.30
CA HIS A 490 12.35 7.06 -8.19
C HIS A 490 11.33 7.92 -7.44
N GLY A 491 11.22 7.78 -6.11
CA GLY A 491 10.18 8.45 -5.33
C GLY A 491 8.77 7.91 -5.60
N THR A 492 8.65 6.74 -6.25
CA THR A 492 7.38 6.06 -6.57
C THR A 492 7.18 4.83 -5.67
N ASP A 493 6.04 4.19 -5.72
CA ASP A 493 5.90 2.84 -5.18
C ASP A 493 6.81 1.87 -5.98
N ALA A 494 7.30 0.80 -5.34
CA ALA A 494 8.10 -0.19 -6.04
C ALA A 494 7.22 -0.99 -7.00
N MET A 495 7.23 -0.58 -8.28
CA MET A 495 6.46 -1.23 -9.33
C MET A 495 7.38 -2.07 -10.21
N TYR A 496 6.98 -3.31 -10.45
CA TYR A 496 7.58 -4.18 -11.44
C TYR A 496 6.71 -4.21 -12.70
N LEU A 497 7.35 -4.24 -13.88
CA LEU A 497 6.68 -4.43 -15.16
C LEU A 497 7.52 -5.31 -16.08
N ALA A 498 6.91 -6.37 -16.60
CA ALA A 498 7.38 -7.15 -17.73
C ALA A 498 6.42 -6.99 -18.90
N VAL A 499 6.93 -6.77 -20.11
CA VAL A 499 6.13 -6.68 -21.34
C VAL A 499 6.48 -7.83 -22.26
N LEU A 500 5.47 -8.61 -22.63
CA LEU A 500 5.61 -9.82 -23.45
C LEU A 500 4.76 -9.69 -24.71
N ARG A 501 5.34 -9.92 -25.90
CA ARG A 501 4.60 -10.06 -27.16
C ARG A 501 4.33 -11.52 -27.40
N ARG A 502 3.08 -11.87 -27.71
CA ARG A 502 2.74 -13.25 -28.12
C ARG A 502 3.12 -13.45 -29.59
N THR A 503 3.92 -14.50 -29.89
CA THR A 503 4.42 -14.82 -31.23
C THR A 503 3.72 -16.03 -31.85
N ALA A 504 3.15 -16.95 -31.03
CA ALA A 504 2.34 -18.08 -31.49
C ALA A 504 1.24 -18.50 -30.48
#